data_b3d47adfea5d9d77d6dc8ddb9b7841de
#
_entry.id   b3d47adfea5d9d77d6dc8ddb9b7841de
#
_cell.length_a   1.000
_cell.length_b   1.000
_cell.length_c   1.000
_cell.angle_alpha   90.00
_cell.angle_beta   90.00
_cell.angle_gamma   90.00
#
_symmetry.space_group_name_H-M   'P 1'
#
loop_
_entity.id
_entity.type
_entity.pdbx_description
1 polymer ?
#
loop_
_entity_poly.entity_id
_entity_poly.type
_entity_poly.pdbx_seq_one_letter_code
_entity_poly.pdbx_strand_id
1 'polypeptide(L)'
;MPLNIAIIGSGPAGFYTADALIKACQDCRIDFIERLPTPFGLIRGGVAPDHQTTKRVTQKYEKTAMMEHVHFYGNVEIGRDVSLDELRQMYDAVVLAIGAPSDKKLTIPGADKIGVHGSAAFVGWYNGHPDFRDLEPDLNTTTAVVIGNGNVAVDVARVLLRSPNGMAESDLPDHVSKIIHAAPITDVHMVGRRGPADAKFTNVELREMGHLNMTAPRVKAYQMPEDLGAVLSQYGDRDRRLRTRNIETLKEFAECADEGKPKNVHFDFFA
;
A
#
# COMPACT_ATOMS: atom_id res chain seq x y z
N MET A 1 -26.42 24.59 -19.85
CA MET A 1 -26.05 24.72 -18.43
C MET A 1 -24.87 23.80 -18.18
N PRO A 2 -23.90 24.21 -17.37
CA PRO A 2 -22.78 23.31 -17.02
C PRO A 2 -23.30 22.06 -16.30
N LEU A 3 -22.67 20.92 -16.55
CA LEU A 3 -23.01 19.68 -15.83
C LEU A 3 -22.43 19.74 -14.41
N ASN A 4 -23.27 19.50 -13.42
CA ASN A 4 -22.85 19.37 -12.02
C ASN A 4 -22.60 17.90 -11.70
N ILE A 5 -21.39 17.54 -11.32
CA ILE A 5 -20.97 16.15 -11.10
C ILE A 5 -20.45 16.00 -9.67
N ALA A 6 -21.05 15.11 -8.89
CA ALA A 6 -20.52 14.72 -7.59
C ALA A 6 -19.58 13.51 -7.76
N ILE A 7 -18.39 13.58 -7.13
CA ILE A 7 -17.47 12.45 -7.02
C ILE A 7 -17.34 12.10 -5.53
N ILE A 8 -17.85 10.94 -5.14
CA ILE A 8 -17.79 10.44 -3.76
C ILE A 8 -16.47 9.71 -3.57
N GLY A 9 -15.59 10.31 -2.78
CA GLY A 9 -14.23 9.84 -2.54
C GLY A 9 -13.18 10.62 -3.34
N SER A 10 -12.22 11.19 -2.61
CA SER A 10 -11.13 12.01 -3.12
C SER A 10 -9.79 11.27 -3.19
N GLY A 11 -9.83 9.95 -3.38
CA GLY A 11 -8.66 9.13 -3.62
C GLY A 11 -8.21 9.19 -5.10
N PRO A 12 -7.20 8.36 -5.49
CA PRO A 12 -6.69 8.31 -6.86
C PRO A 12 -7.78 8.15 -7.93
N ALA A 13 -8.75 7.23 -7.70
CA ALA A 13 -9.84 7.01 -8.63
C ALA A 13 -10.68 8.27 -8.86
N GLY A 14 -10.99 9.00 -7.77
CA GLY A 14 -11.73 10.25 -7.86
C GLY A 14 -10.97 11.32 -8.65
N PHE A 15 -9.70 11.55 -8.34
CA PHE A 15 -8.89 12.56 -9.05
C PHE A 15 -8.64 12.22 -10.51
N TYR A 16 -8.38 10.96 -10.85
CA TYR A 16 -8.26 10.57 -12.27
C TYR A 16 -9.59 10.70 -13.02
N THR A 17 -10.72 10.42 -12.37
CA THR A 17 -12.05 10.66 -12.95
C THR A 17 -12.28 12.16 -13.20
N ALA A 18 -12.00 13.01 -12.22
CA ALA A 18 -12.12 14.46 -12.37
C ALA A 18 -11.25 14.98 -13.53
N ASP A 19 -9.97 14.58 -13.60
CA ASP A 19 -9.07 14.96 -14.68
C ASP A 19 -9.58 14.52 -16.07
N ALA A 20 -10.20 13.33 -16.16
CA ALA A 20 -10.80 12.85 -17.40
C ALA A 20 -12.07 13.62 -17.78
N LEU A 21 -12.94 13.90 -16.79
CA LEU A 21 -14.17 14.67 -17.01
C LEU A 21 -13.89 16.10 -17.47
N ILE A 22 -12.96 16.79 -16.83
CA ILE A 22 -12.55 18.15 -17.19
C ILE A 22 -12.05 18.23 -18.65
N LYS A 23 -11.32 17.20 -19.09
CA LYS A 23 -10.83 17.13 -20.47
C LYS A 23 -11.94 16.83 -21.49
N ALA A 24 -12.93 16.06 -21.07
CA ALA A 24 -14.05 15.66 -21.94
C ALA A 24 -15.17 16.69 -21.99
N CYS A 25 -15.38 17.45 -20.93
CA CYS A 25 -16.46 18.43 -20.77
C CYS A 25 -15.91 19.72 -20.15
N GLN A 26 -15.74 20.75 -20.95
CA GLN A 26 -15.15 22.03 -20.50
C GLN A 26 -16.07 22.83 -19.57
N ASP A 27 -17.38 22.61 -19.64
CA ASP A 27 -18.39 23.31 -18.84
C ASP A 27 -18.91 22.48 -17.66
N CYS A 28 -18.14 21.51 -17.16
CA CYS A 28 -18.56 20.74 -15.99
C CYS A 28 -18.05 21.37 -14.68
N ARG A 29 -18.90 21.35 -13.66
CA ARG A 29 -18.53 21.58 -12.27
C ARG A 29 -18.38 20.24 -11.56
N ILE A 30 -17.31 20.09 -10.78
CA ILE A 30 -17.00 18.86 -10.04
C ILE A 30 -16.94 19.18 -8.56
N ASP A 31 -17.76 18.49 -7.79
CA ASP A 31 -17.76 18.55 -6.34
C ASP A 31 -17.26 17.19 -5.77
N PHE A 32 -16.10 17.19 -5.13
CA PHE A 32 -15.63 16.06 -4.35
C PHE A 32 -16.34 16.02 -3.01
N ILE A 33 -16.89 14.86 -2.65
CA ILE A 33 -17.50 14.62 -1.34
C ILE A 33 -16.65 13.55 -0.65
N GLU A 34 -16.05 13.91 0.47
CA GLU A 34 -15.08 13.06 1.16
C GLU A 34 -15.39 12.95 2.65
N ARG A 35 -15.41 11.71 3.15
CA ARG A 35 -15.66 11.42 4.56
C ARG A 35 -14.57 11.99 5.48
N LEU A 36 -13.33 11.95 5.03
CA LEU A 36 -12.22 12.50 5.79
C LEU A 36 -12.09 14.03 5.56
N PRO A 37 -11.54 14.77 6.52
CA PRO A 37 -11.32 16.20 6.34
C PRO A 37 -10.21 16.50 5.30
N THR A 38 -9.44 15.52 4.89
CA THR A 38 -8.29 15.67 3.98
C THR A 38 -8.44 14.78 2.75
N PRO A 39 -8.02 15.27 1.57
CA PRO A 39 -8.07 14.51 0.32
C PRO A 39 -6.93 13.50 0.18
N PHE A 40 -6.93 12.82 -0.97
CA PHE A 40 -5.91 11.94 -1.55
C PHE A 40 -6.00 10.46 -1.15
N GLY A 41 -6.94 10.07 -0.28
CA GLY A 41 -7.25 8.68 0.02
C GLY A 41 -6.00 7.83 0.33
N LEU A 42 -5.80 6.73 -0.41
CA LEU A 42 -4.67 5.81 -0.19
C LEU A 42 -3.28 6.45 -0.45
N ILE A 43 -3.17 7.54 -1.19
CA ILE A 43 -1.86 8.21 -1.33
C ILE A 43 -1.41 8.78 0.01
N ARG A 44 -2.36 9.28 0.80
CA ARG A 44 -2.10 9.75 2.17
C ARG A 44 -2.08 8.61 3.18
N GLY A 45 -3.11 7.78 3.21
CA GLY A 45 -3.36 6.80 4.26
C GLY A 45 -2.95 5.35 3.93
N GLY A 46 -2.36 5.07 2.77
CA GLY A 46 -2.07 3.72 2.33
C GLY A 46 -0.68 3.51 1.70
N VAL A 47 -0.15 4.50 0.99
CA VAL A 47 1.23 4.44 0.48
C VAL A 47 2.19 4.54 1.67
N ALA A 48 3.21 3.68 1.68
CA ALA A 48 4.19 3.64 2.77
C ALA A 48 4.83 5.03 3.02
N PRO A 49 5.09 5.40 4.28
CA PRO A 49 5.55 6.73 4.64
C PRO A 49 6.92 7.10 4.04
N ASP A 50 7.73 6.11 3.69
CA ASP A 50 9.02 6.29 3.04
C ASP A 50 8.96 6.34 1.51
N HIS A 51 7.81 6.09 0.88
CA HIS A 51 7.63 6.15 -0.57
C HIS A 51 7.24 7.55 -1.06
N GLN A 52 8.06 8.54 -0.74
CA GLN A 52 7.83 9.95 -1.08
C GLN A 52 7.73 10.21 -2.59
N THR A 53 8.44 9.42 -3.41
CA THR A 53 8.34 9.51 -4.88
C THR A 53 6.95 9.17 -5.41
N THR A 54 6.33 8.13 -4.87
CA THR A 54 4.96 7.73 -5.20
C THR A 54 3.95 8.77 -4.71
N LYS A 55 4.18 9.33 -3.52
CA LYS A 55 3.32 10.38 -2.94
C LYS A 55 3.34 11.69 -3.73
N ARG A 56 4.36 11.95 -4.54
CA ARG A 56 4.42 13.15 -5.43
C ARG A 56 3.27 13.24 -6.43
N VAL A 57 2.53 12.17 -6.69
CA VAL A 57 1.32 12.23 -7.52
C VAL A 57 0.28 13.20 -6.97
N THR A 58 0.31 13.53 -5.67
CA THR A 58 -0.53 14.57 -5.04
C THR A 58 -0.39 15.92 -5.73
N GLN A 59 0.80 16.28 -6.23
CA GLN A 59 1.01 17.51 -6.98
C GLN A 59 0.12 17.61 -8.24
N LYS A 60 -0.17 16.48 -8.87
CA LYS A 60 -1.12 16.43 -9.99
C LYS A 60 -2.55 16.61 -9.49
N TYR A 61 -2.90 15.98 -8.38
CA TYR A 61 -4.23 16.08 -7.79
C TYR A 61 -4.51 17.50 -7.28
N GLU A 62 -3.53 18.14 -6.66
CA GLU A 62 -3.61 19.54 -6.22
C GLU A 62 -3.92 20.49 -7.40
N LYS A 63 -3.25 20.29 -8.55
CA LYS A 63 -3.55 21.08 -9.75
C LYS A 63 -5.01 20.94 -10.18
N THR A 64 -5.56 19.73 -10.12
CA THR A 64 -6.98 19.49 -10.42
C THR A 64 -7.88 20.10 -9.37
N ALA A 65 -7.56 19.93 -8.06
CA ALA A 65 -8.36 20.45 -6.95
C ALA A 65 -8.41 22.00 -6.90
N MET A 66 -7.39 22.67 -7.41
CA MET A 66 -7.29 24.14 -7.42
C MET A 66 -7.95 24.81 -8.63
N MET A 67 -8.58 24.04 -9.52
CA MET A 67 -9.35 24.61 -10.63
C MET A 67 -10.64 25.26 -10.13
N GLU A 68 -11.03 26.41 -10.69
CA GLU A 68 -12.16 27.23 -10.26
C GLU A 68 -13.50 26.45 -10.21
N HIS A 69 -13.67 25.49 -11.08
CA HIS A 69 -14.89 24.68 -11.20
C HIS A 69 -14.82 23.34 -10.45
N VAL A 70 -13.79 23.14 -9.62
CA VAL A 70 -13.60 21.95 -8.77
C VAL A 70 -13.67 22.37 -7.30
N HIS A 71 -14.55 21.72 -6.53
CA HIS A 71 -14.73 22.00 -5.11
C HIS A 71 -14.52 20.75 -4.29
N PHE A 72 -14.09 20.94 -3.03
CA PHE A 72 -13.84 19.86 -2.09
C PHE A 72 -14.69 20.06 -0.83
N TYR A 73 -15.51 19.07 -0.53
CA TYR A 73 -16.33 18.99 0.66
C TYR A 73 -15.81 17.85 1.53
N GLY A 74 -14.87 18.16 2.41
CA GLY A 74 -14.31 17.21 3.37
C GLY A 74 -15.20 17.10 4.62
N ASN A 75 -15.02 15.98 5.35
CA ASN A 75 -15.80 15.65 6.55
C ASN A 75 -17.31 15.52 6.28
N VAL A 76 -17.68 15.05 5.07
CA VAL A 76 -19.05 14.76 4.67
C VAL A 76 -19.20 13.27 4.37
N GLU A 77 -19.98 12.57 5.20
CA GLU A 77 -20.17 11.12 5.09
C GLU A 77 -21.53 10.80 4.48
N ILE A 78 -21.50 10.06 3.37
CA ILE A 78 -22.71 9.62 2.70
C ILE A 78 -23.45 8.60 3.56
N GLY A 79 -24.74 8.82 3.73
CA GLY A 79 -25.61 8.02 4.60
C GLY A 79 -25.73 8.54 6.03
N ARG A 80 -24.85 9.47 6.44
CA ARG A 80 -24.94 10.19 7.71
C ARG A 80 -25.35 11.65 7.50
N ASP A 81 -24.60 12.39 6.69
CA ASP A 81 -24.75 13.84 6.51
C ASP A 81 -25.60 14.16 5.27
N VAL A 82 -25.51 13.35 4.24
CA VAL A 82 -26.30 13.42 3.02
C VAL A 82 -26.51 12.01 2.46
N SER A 83 -27.69 11.71 1.94
CA SER A 83 -27.99 10.44 1.31
C SER A 83 -27.58 10.42 -0.16
N LEU A 84 -27.40 9.23 -0.71
CA LEU A 84 -27.14 9.05 -2.15
C LEU A 84 -28.33 9.55 -3.00
N ASP A 85 -29.55 9.39 -2.52
CA ASP A 85 -30.74 9.82 -3.25
C ASP A 85 -30.87 11.36 -3.29
N GLU A 86 -30.47 12.06 -2.23
CA GLU A 86 -30.38 13.52 -2.25
C GLU A 86 -29.32 13.98 -3.25
N LEU A 87 -28.14 13.36 -3.26
CA LEU A 87 -27.12 13.69 -4.26
C LEU A 87 -27.59 13.47 -5.69
N ARG A 88 -28.34 12.39 -5.95
CA ARG A 88 -28.94 12.13 -7.29
C ARG A 88 -29.97 13.16 -7.71
N GLN A 89 -30.56 13.89 -6.76
CA GLN A 89 -31.48 15.01 -7.06
C GLN A 89 -30.74 16.33 -7.27
N MET A 90 -29.55 16.49 -6.65
CA MET A 90 -28.76 17.72 -6.70
C MET A 90 -27.80 17.80 -7.89
N TYR A 91 -27.35 16.64 -8.39
CA TYR A 91 -26.32 16.53 -9.42
C TYR A 91 -26.82 15.81 -10.67
N ASP A 92 -26.29 16.22 -11.81
CA ASP A 92 -26.58 15.56 -13.10
C ASP A 92 -25.94 14.15 -13.19
N ALA A 93 -24.83 13.96 -12.47
CA ALA A 93 -24.16 12.64 -12.34
C ALA A 93 -23.50 12.48 -10.98
N VAL A 94 -23.48 11.25 -10.46
CA VAL A 94 -22.81 10.86 -9.21
C VAL A 94 -21.86 9.71 -9.50
N VAL A 95 -20.59 9.90 -9.18
CA VAL A 95 -19.53 8.91 -9.38
C VAL A 95 -19.09 8.36 -8.02
N LEU A 96 -19.06 7.04 -7.87
CA LEU A 96 -18.58 6.36 -6.68
C LEU A 96 -17.08 6.00 -6.83
N ALA A 97 -16.22 6.66 -6.08
CA ALA A 97 -14.77 6.46 -6.06
C ALA A 97 -14.28 6.15 -4.62
N ILE A 98 -15.06 5.38 -3.87
CA ILE A 98 -14.97 5.18 -2.41
C ILE A 98 -13.82 4.23 -1.98
N GLY A 99 -13.12 3.60 -2.94
CA GLY A 99 -12.04 2.66 -2.64
C GLY A 99 -12.52 1.35 -2.01
N ALA A 100 -11.60 0.67 -1.31
CA ALA A 100 -11.85 -0.59 -0.60
C ALA A 100 -11.25 -0.50 0.82
N PRO A 101 -12.00 -0.02 1.81
CA PRO A 101 -11.46 0.29 3.13
C PRO A 101 -11.24 -0.94 4.03
N SER A 102 -11.78 -2.10 3.65
CA SER A 102 -11.80 -3.29 4.50
C SER A 102 -10.86 -4.39 4.02
N ASP A 103 -10.22 -5.06 4.95
CA ASP A 103 -9.44 -6.26 4.69
C ASP A 103 -10.34 -7.46 4.37
N LYS A 104 -9.84 -8.35 3.53
CA LYS A 104 -10.42 -9.69 3.40
C LYS A 104 -10.02 -10.53 4.61
N LYS A 105 -11.00 -11.11 5.29
CA LYS A 105 -10.74 -12.04 6.39
C LYS A 105 -10.01 -13.27 5.87
N LEU A 106 -8.92 -13.63 6.55
CA LEU A 106 -8.26 -14.92 6.32
C LEU A 106 -9.07 -16.03 6.98
N THR A 107 -9.12 -17.19 6.31
CA THR A 107 -9.83 -18.40 6.79
C THR A 107 -8.87 -19.51 7.22
N ILE A 108 -7.60 -19.17 7.44
CA ILE A 108 -6.58 -20.13 7.92
C ILE A 108 -6.64 -20.27 9.44
N PRO A 109 -6.23 -21.41 10.01
CA PRO A 109 -6.16 -21.60 11.46
C PRO A 109 -5.28 -20.53 12.11
N GLY A 110 -5.78 -19.93 13.19
CA GLY A 110 -5.06 -18.89 13.93
C GLY A 110 -5.21 -17.47 13.41
N ALA A 111 -5.99 -17.23 12.34
CA ALA A 111 -6.24 -15.88 11.82
C ALA A 111 -7.06 -15.00 12.78
N ASP A 112 -7.65 -15.58 13.82
CA ASP A 112 -8.44 -14.94 14.87
C ASP A 112 -7.65 -14.70 16.17
N LYS A 113 -6.37 -15.04 16.20
CA LYS A 113 -5.52 -14.85 17.38
C LYS A 113 -5.20 -13.39 17.64
N ILE A 114 -4.93 -13.06 18.90
CA ILE A 114 -4.39 -11.76 19.31
C ILE A 114 -3.04 -11.53 18.59
N GLY A 115 -2.82 -10.29 18.14
CA GLY A 115 -1.63 -9.92 17.37
C GLY A 115 -1.73 -10.19 15.87
N VAL A 116 -2.88 -10.69 15.37
CA VAL A 116 -3.16 -10.79 13.94
C VAL A 116 -3.94 -9.57 13.49
N HIS A 117 -3.34 -8.80 12.60
CA HIS A 117 -3.90 -7.56 12.06
C HIS A 117 -4.12 -7.68 10.56
N GLY A 118 -5.21 -7.09 10.07
CA GLY A 118 -5.41 -6.92 8.64
C GLY A 118 -4.44 -5.86 8.06
N SER A 119 -4.05 -6.03 6.82
CA SER A 119 -3.10 -5.11 6.18
C SER A 119 -3.63 -3.69 6.05
N ALA A 120 -4.94 -3.50 5.78
CA ALA A 120 -5.53 -2.17 5.69
C ALA A 120 -5.50 -1.46 7.06
N ALA A 121 -5.80 -2.18 8.14
CA ALA A 121 -5.77 -1.64 9.49
C ALA A 121 -4.34 -1.27 9.93
N PHE A 122 -3.37 -2.17 9.72
CA PHE A 122 -1.98 -1.93 10.10
C PHE A 122 -1.33 -0.82 9.27
N VAL A 123 -1.56 -0.80 7.95
CA VAL A 123 -1.10 0.25 7.03
C VAL A 123 -1.74 1.60 7.37
N GLY A 124 -3.05 1.60 7.65
CA GLY A 124 -3.75 2.80 8.11
C GLY A 124 -3.18 3.33 9.43
N TRP A 125 -2.90 2.45 10.38
CA TRP A 125 -2.30 2.82 11.66
C TRP A 125 -0.95 3.51 11.48
N TYR A 126 -0.01 2.89 10.74
CA TYR A 126 1.31 3.51 10.60
C TYR A 126 1.31 4.77 9.70
N ASN A 127 0.29 4.98 8.88
CA ASN A 127 0.09 6.24 8.16
C ASN A 127 -0.72 7.29 8.94
N GLY A 128 -1.12 7.03 10.19
CA GLY A 128 -1.91 7.95 11.01
C GLY A 128 -3.34 8.16 10.52
N HIS A 129 -3.93 7.15 9.85
CA HIS A 129 -5.31 7.23 9.39
C HIS A 129 -6.29 7.26 10.59
N PRO A 130 -7.25 8.20 10.65
CA PRO A 130 -8.11 8.41 11.83
C PRO A 130 -8.88 7.17 12.28
N ASP A 131 -9.34 6.33 11.34
CA ASP A 131 -10.11 5.12 11.67
C ASP A 131 -9.29 4.05 12.40
N PHE A 132 -7.96 4.15 12.35
CA PHE A 132 -7.05 3.19 12.96
C PHE A 132 -6.16 3.79 14.05
N ARG A 133 -6.47 5.01 14.51
CA ARG A 133 -5.71 5.70 15.55
C ARG A 133 -5.67 4.95 16.88
N ASP A 134 -6.74 4.19 17.16
CA ASP A 134 -6.91 3.43 18.40
C ASP A 134 -6.42 1.98 18.25
N LEU A 135 -5.77 1.63 17.12
CA LEU A 135 -5.10 0.36 16.95
C LEU A 135 -3.81 0.35 17.77
N GLU A 136 -3.68 -0.60 18.66
CA GLU A 136 -2.51 -0.81 19.52
C GLU A 136 -1.82 -2.14 19.17
N PRO A 137 -1.04 -2.19 18.08
CA PRO A 137 -0.35 -3.43 17.74
C PRO A 137 0.74 -3.72 18.77
N ASP A 138 0.69 -4.92 19.38
CA ASP A 138 1.78 -5.37 20.23
C ASP A 138 2.97 -5.80 19.35
N LEU A 139 3.99 -4.95 19.31
CA LEU A 139 5.24 -5.19 18.58
C LEU A 139 6.37 -5.67 19.49
N ASN A 140 6.09 -6.03 20.75
CA ASN A 140 7.10 -6.56 21.68
C ASN A 140 7.44 -8.02 21.35
N THR A 141 7.97 -8.24 20.17
CA THR A 141 8.38 -9.54 19.65
C THR A 141 9.64 -9.40 18.81
N THR A 142 10.46 -10.46 18.75
CA THR A 142 11.63 -10.49 17.87
C THR A 142 11.28 -10.85 16.43
N THR A 143 10.11 -11.45 16.20
CA THR A 143 9.71 -11.98 14.89
C THR A 143 8.31 -11.51 14.53
N ALA A 144 8.16 -10.98 13.31
CA ALA A 144 6.88 -10.67 12.71
C ALA A 144 6.65 -11.52 11.46
N VAL A 145 5.39 -11.86 11.18
CA VAL A 145 5.00 -12.61 9.98
C VAL A 145 4.04 -11.78 9.13
N VAL A 146 4.38 -11.59 7.87
CA VAL A 146 3.56 -10.90 6.88
C VAL A 146 3.04 -11.91 5.87
N ILE A 147 1.74 -12.18 5.89
CA ILE A 147 1.12 -13.15 4.98
C ILE A 147 0.79 -12.47 3.66
N GLY A 148 1.62 -12.71 2.67
CA GLY A 148 1.50 -12.17 1.33
C GLY A 148 2.83 -11.84 0.67
N ASN A 149 2.85 -11.88 -0.69
CA ASN A 149 3.99 -11.55 -1.54
C ASN A 149 3.60 -10.50 -2.59
N GLY A 150 2.96 -9.40 -2.15
CA GLY A 150 2.65 -8.22 -2.95
C GLY A 150 3.39 -6.99 -2.43
N ASN A 151 3.22 -5.84 -3.11
CA ASN A 151 3.88 -4.58 -2.71
C ASN A 151 3.54 -4.15 -1.28
N VAL A 152 2.27 -4.30 -0.87
CA VAL A 152 1.86 -3.97 0.52
C VAL A 152 2.61 -4.81 1.55
N ALA A 153 2.87 -6.10 1.25
CA ALA A 153 3.65 -6.95 2.14
C ALA A 153 5.11 -6.50 2.23
N VAL A 154 5.70 -6.08 1.10
CA VAL A 154 7.05 -5.48 1.06
C VAL A 154 7.07 -4.18 1.87
N ASP A 155 6.07 -3.31 1.70
CA ASP A 155 5.94 -2.06 2.45
C ASP A 155 5.88 -2.30 3.96
N VAL A 156 5.04 -3.22 4.42
CA VAL A 156 4.91 -3.56 5.85
C VAL A 156 6.23 -4.10 6.40
N ALA A 157 6.88 -5.04 5.68
CA ALA A 157 8.16 -5.60 6.10
C ALA A 157 9.25 -4.52 6.17
N ARG A 158 9.28 -3.62 5.17
CA ARG A 158 10.26 -2.53 5.10
C ARG A 158 10.07 -1.52 6.24
N VAL A 159 8.83 -1.10 6.51
CA VAL A 159 8.51 -0.16 7.60
C VAL A 159 8.93 -0.73 8.96
N LEU A 160 8.73 -2.03 9.21
CA LEU A 160 9.14 -2.69 10.45
C LEU A 160 10.67 -2.83 10.60
N LEU A 161 11.39 -2.96 9.51
CA LEU A 161 12.82 -3.29 9.50
C LEU A 161 13.74 -2.08 9.27
N ARG A 162 13.22 -1.01 8.68
CA ARG A 162 14.01 0.17 8.34
C ARG A 162 14.46 0.92 9.60
N SER A 163 15.71 1.37 9.59
CA SER A 163 16.28 2.10 10.74
C SER A 163 15.63 3.48 10.94
N PRO A 164 15.71 4.06 12.15
CA PRO A 164 15.24 5.43 12.40
C PRO A 164 15.82 6.44 11.41
N ASN A 165 17.13 6.38 11.15
CA ASN A 165 17.78 7.26 10.16
C ASN A 165 17.26 7.02 8.74
N GLY A 166 16.94 5.78 8.40
CA GLY A 166 16.34 5.44 7.11
C GLY A 166 14.93 6.00 6.93
N MET A 167 14.21 6.24 8.04
CA MET A 167 12.85 6.81 8.04
C MET A 167 12.83 8.32 8.29
N ALA A 168 13.98 8.98 8.44
CA ALA A 168 14.05 10.39 8.84
C ALA A 168 13.36 11.35 7.87
N GLU A 169 13.36 11.04 6.57
CA GLU A 169 12.72 11.86 5.53
C GLU A 169 11.32 11.34 5.14
N SER A 170 10.77 10.40 5.93
CA SER A 170 9.43 9.87 5.71
C SER A 170 8.37 10.74 6.41
N ASP A 171 7.11 10.52 6.07
CA ASP A 171 5.97 11.12 6.79
C ASP A 171 5.38 10.16 7.84
N LEU A 172 6.23 9.25 8.38
CA LEU A 172 5.85 8.36 9.49
C LEU A 172 5.49 9.19 10.74
N PRO A 173 4.27 9.07 11.28
CA PRO A 173 3.87 9.83 12.46
C PRO A 173 4.77 9.55 13.67
N ASP A 174 5.13 10.58 14.43
CA ASP A 174 6.05 10.48 15.56
C ASP A 174 5.68 9.43 16.61
N HIS A 175 4.38 9.30 16.92
CA HIS A 175 3.91 8.31 17.89
C HIS A 175 4.09 6.88 17.38
N VAL A 176 3.88 6.64 16.10
CA VAL A 176 4.12 5.35 15.43
C VAL A 176 5.61 5.06 15.33
N SER A 177 6.40 6.06 14.93
CA SER A 177 7.86 5.97 14.84
C SER A 177 8.46 5.49 16.16
N LYS A 178 8.01 6.05 17.30
CA LYS A 178 8.45 5.65 18.63
C LYS A 178 8.15 4.17 18.92
N ILE A 179 6.98 3.69 18.55
CA ILE A 179 6.55 2.29 18.78
C ILE A 179 7.37 1.33 17.89
N ILE A 180 7.45 1.60 16.59
CA ILE A 180 8.14 0.73 15.63
C ILE A 180 9.64 0.65 15.94
N HIS A 181 10.28 1.79 16.23
CA HIS A 181 11.73 1.80 16.46
C HIS A 181 12.15 1.33 17.87
N ALA A 182 11.21 1.27 18.82
CA ALA A 182 11.44 0.63 20.12
C ALA A 182 11.19 -0.89 20.09
N ALA A 183 10.53 -1.39 19.04
CA ALA A 183 10.22 -2.81 18.91
C ALA A 183 11.51 -3.65 18.74
N PRO A 184 11.64 -4.77 19.47
CA PRO A 184 12.82 -5.64 19.38
C PRO A 184 12.81 -6.54 18.12
N ILE A 185 12.08 -6.19 17.08
CA ILE A 185 11.94 -6.98 15.85
C ILE A 185 13.27 -7.06 15.12
N THR A 186 13.76 -8.26 14.96
CA THR A 186 14.97 -8.60 14.19
C THR A 186 14.64 -9.37 12.91
N ASP A 187 13.55 -10.11 12.89
CA ASP A 187 13.19 -11.00 11.80
C ASP A 187 11.75 -10.73 11.31
N VAL A 188 11.60 -10.55 10.01
CA VAL A 188 10.29 -10.47 9.36
C VAL A 188 10.19 -11.54 8.29
N HIS A 189 9.19 -12.42 8.41
CA HIS A 189 8.88 -13.46 7.45
C HIS A 189 7.77 -13.03 6.51
N MET A 190 8.08 -12.89 5.22
CA MET A 190 7.08 -12.70 4.17
C MET A 190 6.69 -14.06 3.62
N VAL A 191 5.46 -14.49 3.93
CA VAL A 191 5.00 -15.85 3.68
C VAL A 191 4.04 -15.90 2.50
N GLY A 192 4.37 -16.69 1.48
CA GLY A 192 3.54 -16.89 0.29
C GLY A 192 3.21 -18.35 0.01
N ARG A 193 1.94 -18.65 -0.19
CA ARG A 193 1.45 -20.01 -0.50
C ARG A 193 1.93 -20.56 -1.85
N ARG A 194 2.42 -19.71 -2.74
CA ARG A 194 2.90 -20.08 -4.09
C ARG A 194 4.37 -19.81 -4.23
N GLY A 195 4.95 -20.25 -5.35
CA GLY A 195 6.36 -20.07 -5.63
C GLY A 195 6.75 -18.63 -6.00
N PRO A 196 8.06 -18.36 -6.10
CA PRO A 196 8.59 -17.03 -6.38
C PRO A 196 8.13 -16.44 -7.71
N ALA A 197 7.83 -17.27 -8.71
CA ALA A 197 7.27 -16.82 -9.99
C ALA A 197 5.86 -16.24 -9.87
N ASP A 198 5.12 -16.59 -8.83
CA ASP A 198 3.75 -16.10 -8.57
C ASP A 198 3.69 -14.87 -7.68
N ALA A 199 4.82 -14.43 -7.14
CA ALA A 199 4.88 -13.21 -6.34
C ALA A 199 4.37 -12.00 -7.11
N LYS A 200 3.68 -11.10 -6.39
CA LYS A 200 2.98 -9.95 -6.99
C LYS A 200 3.69 -8.62 -6.71
N PHE A 201 4.77 -8.63 -5.97
CA PHE A 201 5.59 -7.44 -5.80
C PHE A 201 6.27 -7.04 -7.12
N THR A 202 6.46 -5.76 -7.31
CA THR A 202 7.26 -5.25 -8.43
C THR A 202 8.74 -5.43 -8.15
N ASN A 203 9.56 -5.51 -9.21
CA ASN A 203 11.00 -5.64 -9.04
C ASN A 203 11.63 -4.43 -8.35
N VAL A 204 11.06 -3.24 -8.53
CA VAL A 204 11.52 -2.01 -7.87
C VAL A 204 11.40 -2.16 -6.35
N GLU A 205 10.21 -2.53 -5.87
CA GLU A 205 9.93 -2.75 -4.44
C GLU A 205 10.81 -3.86 -3.84
N LEU A 206 10.94 -4.98 -4.58
CA LEU A 206 11.78 -6.09 -4.14
C LEU A 206 13.24 -5.67 -3.95
N ARG A 207 13.82 -4.95 -4.91
CA ARG A 207 15.22 -4.51 -4.85
C ARG A 207 15.50 -3.56 -3.69
N GLU A 208 14.52 -2.75 -3.28
CA GLU A 208 14.66 -1.87 -2.12
C GLU A 208 14.99 -2.65 -0.83
N MET A 209 14.47 -3.89 -0.71
CA MET A 209 14.77 -4.73 0.45
C MET A 209 16.26 -5.12 0.53
N GLY A 210 16.95 -5.22 -0.58
CA GLY A 210 18.40 -5.47 -0.64
C GLY A 210 19.25 -4.25 -0.23
N HIS A 211 18.68 -3.05 -0.30
CA HIS A 211 19.38 -1.81 0.00
C HIS A 211 19.19 -1.30 1.44
N LEU A 212 18.49 -2.05 2.29
CA LEU A 212 18.31 -1.67 3.70
C LEU A 212 19.63 -1.78 4.47
N ASN A 213 20.02 -0.70 5.14
CA ASN A 213 21.32 -0.61 5.80
C ASN A 213 21.50 -1.62 6.94
N MET A 214 20.42 -1.95 7.67
CA MET A 214 20.45 -2.81 8.85
C MET A 214 19.78 -4.16 8.64
N THR A 215 19.32 -4.47 7.42
CA THR A 215 18.52 -5.67 7.16
C THR A 215 19.11 -6.45 5.99
N ALA A 216 19.31 -7.76 6.19
CA ALA A 216 19.71 -8.69 5.15
C ALA A 216 18.49 -9.42 4.58
N PRO A 217 18.31 -9.48 3.25
CA PRO A 217 17.31 -10.32 2.63
C PRO A 217 17.76 -11.80 2.70
N ARG A 218 16.82 -12.69 3.01
CA ARG A 218 17.06 -14.13 3.12
C ARG A 218 16.09 -14.90 2.25
N VAL A 219 16.61 -15.71 1.36
CA VAL A 219 15.86 -16.59 0.48
C VAL A 219 16.48 -17.98 0.54
N LYS A 220 15.64 -19.00 0.71
CA LYS A 220 16.12 -20.40 0.75
C LYS A 220 16.36 -20.87 -0.69
N ALA A 221 17.59 -21.26 -1.01
CA ALA A 221 17.98 -21.64 -2.38
C ALA A 221 17.07 -22.75 -2.97
N TYR A 222 16.64 -23.72 -2.15
CA TYR A 222 15.76 -24.81 -2.58
C TYR A 222 14.35 -24.36 -3.01
N GLN A 223 13.96 -23.12 -2.70
CA GLN A 223 12.67 -22.55 -3.12
C GLN A 223 12.77 -21.90 -4.51
N MET A 224 13.97 -21.75 -5.05
CA MET A 224 14.16 -21.17 -6.38
C MET A 224 13.92 -22.23 -7.44
N PRO A 225 13.27 -21.86 -8.57
CA PRO A 225 13.06 -22.82 -9.65
C PRO A 225 14.37 -23.23 -10.31
N GLU A 226 14.55 -24.53 -10.52
CA GLU A 226 15.69 -25.09 -11.27
C GLU A 226 15.55 -24.78 -12.77
N ASP A 227 14.36 -24.98 -13.33
CA ASP A 227 14.04 -24.63 -14.72
C ASP A 227 13.10 -23.42 -14.78
N LEU A 228 13.70 -22.26 -14.99
CA LEU A 228 13.00 -21.00 -15.14
C LEU A 228 12.12 -20.98 -16.40
N GLY A 229 12.55 -21.60 -17.47
CA GLY A 229 11.80 -21.68 -18.74
C GLY A 229 10.48 -22.43 -18.57
N ALA A 230 10.53 -23.59 -17.94
CA ALA A 230 9.33 -24.40 -17.66
C ALA A 230 8.32 -23.64 -16.78
N VAL A 231 8.78 -23.05 -15.67
CA VAL A 231 7.91 -22.30 -14.74
C VAL A 231 7.29 -21.08 -15.41
N LEU A 232 8.01 -20.39 -16.28
CA LEU A 232 7.55 -19.15 -16.92
C LEU A 232 6.80 -19.39 -18.23
N SER A 233 6.76 -20.61 -18.77
CA SER A 233 6.09 -20.93 -20.03
C SER A 233 4.59 -20.59 -20.08
N GLN A 234 3.91 -20.64 -18.93
CA GLN A 234 2.48 -20.34 -18.78
C GLN A 234 2.13 -18.84 -18.84
N TYR A 235 3.11 -17.94 -18.81
CA TYR A 235 2.91 -16.49 -18.80
C TYR A 235 3.18 -15.87 -20.16
N GLY A 236 2.44 -14.79 -20.50
CA GLY A 236 2.72 -13.99 -21.70
C GLY A 236 4.04 -13.22 -21.59
N ASP A 237 4.60 -12.77 -22.71
CA ASP A 237 5.96 -12.21 -22.81
C ASP A 237 6.25 -11.05 -21.85
N ARG A 238 5.27 -10.16 -21.65
CA ARG A 238 5.41 -9.03 -20.71
C ARG A 238 5.55 -9.52 -19.26
N ASP A 239 4.66 -10.40 -18.85
CA ASP A 239 4.66 -10.97 -17.49
C ASP A 239 5.88 -11.84 -17.26
N ARG A 240 6.30 -12.59 -18.27
CA ARG A 240 7.51 -13.41 -18.23
C ARG A 240 8.74 -12.58 -17.90
N ARG A 241 8.95 -11.46 -18.60
CA ARG A 241 10.09 -10.55 -18.36
C ARG A 241 10.07 -9.97 -16.93
N LEU A 242 8.90 -9.57 -16.43
CA LEU A 242 8.78 -9.02 -15.07
C LEU A 242 9.12 -10.09 -14.01
N ARG A 243 8.60 -11.30 -14.18
CA ARG A 243 8.82 -12.44 -13.28
C ARG A 243 10.27 -12.92 -13.31
N THR A 244 10.90 -12.94 -14.49
CA THR A 244 12.33 -13.25 -14.64
C THR A 244 13.16 -12.32 -13.76
N ARG A 245 12.97 -11.01 -13.86
CA ARG A 245 13.70 -10.04 -13.04
C ARG A 245 13.50 -10.24 -11.53
N ASN A 246 12.29 -10.57 -11.10
CA ASN A 246 12.04 -10.84 -9.69
C ASN A 246 12.79 -12.10 -9.22
N ILE A 247 12.80 -13.16 -10.01
CA ILE A 247 13.50 -14.41 -9.68
C ILE A 247 15.03 -14.19 -9.67
N GLU A 248 15.56 -13.40 -10.62
CA GLU A 248 16.97 -13.02 -10.64
C GLU A 248 17.37 -12.28 -9.35
N THR A 249 16.58 -11.28 -8.95
CA THR A 249 16.81 -10.55 -7.68
C THR A 249 16.71 -11.47 -6.45
N LEU A 250 15.74 -12.39 -6.44
CA LEU A 250 15.61 -13.35 -5.32
C LEU A 250 16.79 -14.35 -5.29
N LYS A 251 17.36 -14.73 -6.44
CA LYS A 251 18.58 -15.54 -6.51
C LYS A 251 19.78 -14.76 -5.97
N GLU A 252 19.93 -13.49 -6.34
CA GLU A 252 20.94 -12.61 -5.76
C GLU A 252 20.83 -12.57 -4.23
N PHE A 253 19.61 -12.49 -3.68
CA PHE A 253 19.38 -12.54 -2.24
C PHE A 253 19.72 -13.89 -1.60
N ALA A 254 19.50 -14.99 -2.31
CA ALA A 254 19.86 -16.33 -1.82
C ALA A 254 21.37 -16.56 -1.79
N GLU A 255 22.11 -15.88 -2.67
CA GLU A 255 23.58 -15.96 -2.78
C GLU A 255 24.28 -14.88 -1.94
N CYS A 256 23.54 -13.89 -1.44
CA CYS A 256 24.09 -12.79 -0.66
C CYS A 256 24.76 -13.31 0.61
N ALA A 257 26.04 -12.99 0.77
CA ALA A 257 26.79 -13.32 1.98
C ALA A 257 26.15 -12.65 3.21
N ASP A 258 26.29 -13.27 4.35
CA ASP A 258 25.90 -12.66 5.60
C ASP A 258 26.82 -11.47 5.91
N GLU A 259 26.31 -10.26 5.69
CA GLU A 259 27.03 -9.01 5.97
C GLU A 259 27.04 -8.64 7.45
N GLY A 260 26.57 -9.55 8.35
CA GLY A 260 26.46 -9.28 9.77
C GLY A 260 25.42 -8.21 10.13
N LYS A 261 24.45 -7.97 9.26
CA LYS A 261 23.36 -7.03 9.53
C LYS A 261 22.48 -7.57 10.66
N PRO A 262 22.04 -6.71 11.60
CA PRO A 262 21.33 -7.15 12.81
C PRO A 262 19.89 -7.61 12.57
N LYS A 263 19.32 -7.34 11.39
CA LYS A 263 17.93 -7.70 11.05
C LYS A 263 17.88 -8.52 9.77
N ASN A 264 16.82 -9.31 9.62
CA ASN A 264 16.58 -10.12 8.44
C ASN A 264 15.16 -9.95 7.90
N VAL A 265 15.00 -9.97 6.58
CA VAL A 265 13.73 -10.23 5.92
C VAL A 265 13.81 -11.58 5.20
N HIS A 266 12.92 -12.48 5.55
CA HIS A 266 12.83 -13.82 4.98
C HIS A 266 11.71 -13.86 3.94
N PHE A 267 12.03 -14.32 2.74
CA PHE A 267 11.06 -14.58 1.69
C PHE A 267 10.75 -16.08 1.70
N ASP A 268 9.64 -16.46 2.30
CA ASP A 268 9.20 -17.85 2.44
C ASP A 268 8.10 -18.16 1.42
N PHE A 269 8.44 -19.04 0.47
CA PHE A 269 7.53 -19.50 -0.58
C PHE A 269 7.04 -20.92 -0.30
N PHE A 270 5.90 -21.30 -0.90
CA PHE A 270 5.27 -22.61 -0.76
C PHE A 270 4.84 -22.97 0.68
N ALA A 271 4.49 -21.97 1.49
CA ALA A 271 4.06 -22.16 2.89
C ALA A 271 2.54 -22.31 3.02
#